data_3bd52ff8674e53d31048dd98e783fe90
#
_entry.id   3bd52ff8674e53d31048dd98e783fe90
#
_cell.length_a   1.000
_cell.length_b   1.000
_cell.length_c   1.000
_cell.angle_alpha   90.00
_cell.angle_beta   90.00
_cell.angle_gamma   90.00
#
_symmetry.space_group_name_H-M   'P 1'
#
loop_
_entity.id
_entity.type
_entity.pdbx_description
1 polymer ?
#
loop_
_entity_poly.entity_id
_entity_poly.type
_entity_poly.pdbx_seq_one_letter_code
_entity_poly.pdbx_strand_id
1 'polypeptide(L)'
;MRSADSSSPQVRVLAEHISDHLSVFVVAENTDAERPANGGLRLLSYDSDATCKADGHRLASLMTNKHSLYGTGFAGGKVVARAADPAAVKDELINVTAELLESLGGAMITGCDLNTSLEDMERLTALTPHVLAAVGSPVDASSATAFGTIGAVEAVLQASLDQAPAGKALVHGCGAVGGPVAQALIASGWQVFTVDMDPARAQIKGATPLDPASPWWTEQLDLLLPCSISGLLSAEISAALQVKSVVPAANAPFADPALADQMRQRGVRVLPDPLVNAGAVIADSIERFAPEAWQKASPEQVYGFVRQAVRQRASDFLAQRDRGLSVGEALMHVAAGHSQDPIGLSFVLPA
;
A
#
# COMPACT_ATOMS: atom_id res chain seq x y z
N MET A 1 -34.66 1.95 -19.81
CA MET A 1 -34.34 2.19 -18.40
C MET A 1 -33.90 0.87 -17.79
N ARG A 2 -32.62 0.59 -17.72
CA ARG A 2 -32.07 -0.50 -16.90
C ARG A 2 -31.72 0.13 -15.56
N SER A 3 -32.34 -0.36 -14.49
CA SER A 3 -32.04 0.01 -13.12
C SER A 3 -30.55 -0.28 -12.88
N ALA A 4 -29.77 0.75 -12.56
CA ALA A 4 -28.44 0.57 -12.04
C ALA A 4 -28.58 -0.11 -10.67
N ASP A 5 -28.33 -1.40 -10.65
CA ASP A 5 -28.19 -2.18 -9.41
C ASP A 5 -26.86 -1.77 -8.80
N SER A 6 -26.90 -0.83 -7.84
CA SER A 6 -25.75 -0.35 -7.10
C SER A 6 -25.37 -1.34 -5.99
N SER A 7 -25.08 -2.59 -6.36
CA SER A 7 -24.41 -3.49 -5.42
C SER A 7 -22.93 -3.11 -5.39
N SER A 8 -22.47 -2.64 -4.23
CA SER A 8 -21.02 -2.51 -3.93
C SER A 8 -20.32 -3.81 -4.35
N PRO A 9 -19.12 -3.77 -4.93
CA PRO A 9 -18.41 -4.96 -5.35
C PRO A 9 -18.29 -5.95 -4.19
N GLN A 10 -18.89 -7.12 -4.35
CA GLN A 10 -18.98 -8.11 -3.27
C GLN A 10 -17.71 -8.97 -3.30
N VAL A 11 -16.86 -8.79 -2.30
CA VAL A 11 -15.68 -9.65 -2.08
C VAL A 11 -16.13 -11.02 -1.58
N ARG A 12 -15.61 -12.10 -2.17
CA ARG A 12 -15.95 -13.49 -1.82
C ARG A 12 -14.74 -14.41 -1.93
N VAL A 13 -14.80 -15.59 -1.32
CA VAL A 13 -13.85 -16.67 -1.54
C VAL A 13 -14.11 -17.26 -2.93
N LEU A 14 -13.08 -17.23 -3.79
CA LEU A 14 -13.15 -17.78 -5.16
C LEU A 14 -12.68 -19.24 -5.21
N ALA A 15 -11.65 -19.58 -4.41
CA ALA A 15 -11.08 -20.92 -4.31
C ALA A 15 -10.51 -21.12 -2.91
N GLU A 16 -10.46 -22.37 -2.45
CA GLU A 16 -9.89 -22.72 -1.15
C GLU A 16 -9.29 -24.11 -1.13
N HIS A 17 -8.28 -24.28 -0.27
CA HIS A 17 -7.72 -25.56 0.13
C HIS A 17 -7.70 -25.61 1.66
N ILE A 18 -8.10 -26.74 2.24
CA ILE A 18 -8.11 -26.96 3.69
C ILE A 18 -7.56 -28.34 3.99
N SER A 19 -6.48 -28.38 4.78
CA SER A 19 -5.90 -29.59 5.34
C SER A 19 -5.67 -29.43 6.86
N ASP A 20 -5.14 -30.47 7.51
CA ASP A 20 -4.90 -30.47 8.96
C ASP A 20 -3.86 -29.41 9.38
N HIS A 21 -2.93 -29.03 8.48
CA HIS A 21 -1.80 -28.16 8.79
C HIS A 21 -1.71 -26.91 7.93
N LEU A 22 -2.41 -26.85 6.80
CA LEU A 22 -2.43 -25.69 5.90
C LEU A 22 -3.85 -25.42 5.38
N SER A 23 -4.31 -24.20 5.53
CA SER A 23 -5.50 -23.70 4.83
C SER A 23 -5.11 -22.52 3.96
N VAL A 24 -5.57 -22.48 2.70
CA VAL A 24 -5.32 -21.40 1.74
C VAL A 24 -6.65 -20.94 1.15
N PHE A 25 -6.88 -19.63 1.13
CA PHE A 25 -8.10 -19.01 0.61
C PHE A 25 -7.74 -17.92 -0.39
N VAL A 26 -8.29 -18.00 -1.59
CA VAL A 26 -8.26 -16.94 -2.60
C VAL A 26 -9.53 -16.13 -2.46
N VAL A 27 -9.38 -14.87 -2.05
CA VAL A 27 -10.50 -13.96 -1.76
C VAL A 27 -10.42 -12.78 -2.69
N ALA A 28 -11.47 -12.50 -3.44
CA ALA A 28 -11.47 -11.38 -4.37
C ALA A 28 -12.85 -10.79 -4.60
N GLU A 29 -12.87 -9.60 -5.19
CA GLU A 29 -14.01 -8.98 -5.84
C GLU A 29 -14.53 -9.87 -6.97
N ASN A 30 -15.73 -9.58 -7.50
CA ASN A 30 -16.21 -10.24 -8.71
C ASN A 30 -15.30 -9.88 -9.90
N THR A 31 -14.65 -10.89 -10.48
CA THR A 31 -13.53 -10.74 -11.41
C THR A 31 -13.52 -11.83 -12.46
N ASP A 32 -12.77 -11.62 -13.54
CA ASP A 32 -12.49 -12.55 -14.62
C ASP A 32 -11.05 -12.36 -15.12
N ALA A 33 -10.65 -13.07 -16.18
CA ALA A 33 -9.31 -12.98 -16.74
C ALA A 33 -9.02 -11.67 -17.49
N GLU A 34 -10.06 -10.93 -17.91
CA GLU A 34 -9.90 -9.62 -18.58
C GLU A 34 -9.62 -8.53 -17.55
N ARG A 35 -10.26 -8.62 -16.38
CA ARG A 35 -10.01 -7.77 -15.23
C ARG A 35 -9.65 -8.64 -14.00
N PRO A 36 -8.44 -9.20 -13.95
CA PRO A 36 -8.05 -10.08 -12.86
C PRO A 36 -8.01 -9.31 -11.53
N ALA A 37 -8.25 -10.02 -10.43
CA ALA A 37 -7.95 -9.51 -9.11
C ALA A 37 -6.44 -9.55 -8.87
N ASN A 38 -5.92 -8.56 -8.13
CA ASN A 38 -4.52 -8.51 -7.71
C ASN A 38 -4.43 -8.29 -6.19
N GLY A 39 -3.49 -9.00 -5.56
CA GLY A 39 -3.13 -8.85 -4.17
C GLY A 39 -2.21 -9.96 -3.68
N GLY A 40 -1.36 -9.66 -2.69
CA GLY A 40 -0.28 -10.54 -2.25
C GLY A 40 -0.74 -11.80 -1.51
N LEU A 41 0.15 -12.79 -1.45
CA LEU A 41 0.04 -14.03 -0.67
C LEU A 41 0.55 -13.80 0.75
N ARG A 42 -0.34 -13.89 1.73
CA ARG A 42 -0.06 -13.73 3.16
C ARG A 42 -0.15 -15.06 3.89
N LEU A 43 0.87 -15.40 4.66
CA LEU A 43 0.90 -16.60 5.51
C LEU A 43 1.04 -16.22 6.98
N LEU A 44 0.07 -16.55 7.82
CA LEU A 44 0.11 -16.27 9.26
C LEU A 44 -0.46 -17.45 10.09
N SER A 45 -0.14 -17.44 11.38
CA SER A 45 -0.72 -18.37 12.36
C SER A 45 -2.05 -17.80 12.89
N TYR A 46 -3.08 -17.77 12.04
CA TYR A 46 -4.42 -17.36 12.47
C TYR A 46 -5.02 -18.38 13.43
N ASP A 47 -5.84 -17.92 14.38
CA ASP A 47 -6.51 -18.78 15.36
C ASP A 47 -7.48 -19.79 14.72
N SER A 48 -8.06 -19.42 13.56
CA SER A 48 -9.01 -20.26 12.85
C SER A 48 -9.09 -19.88 11.35
N ASP A 49 -9.66 -20.76 10.55
CA ASP A 49 -9.98 -20.49 9.14
C ASP A 49 -10.97 -19.32 9.00
N ALA A 50 -11.88 -19.16 9.95
CA ALA A 50 -12.81 -18.05 9.97
C ALA A 50 -12.09 -16.69 10.13
N THR A 51 -11.10 -16.60 11.02
CA THR A 51 -10.29 -15.39 11.18
C THR A 51 -9.38 -15.15 9.98
N CYS A 52 -8.83 -16.19 9.37
CA CYS A 52 -8.05 -16.12 8.13
C CYS A 52 -8.91 -15.57 6.98
N LYS A 53 -10.10 -16.14 6.75
CA LYS A 53 -11.04 -15.67 5.71
C LYS A 53 -11.47 -14.21 5.97
N ALA A 54 -11.77 -13.84 7.21
CA ALA A 54 -12.16 -12.48 7.57
C ALA A 54 -11.05 -11.46 7.24
N ASP A 55 -9.78 -11.79 7.53
CA ASP A 55 -8.64 -10.95 7.14
C ASP A 55 -8.50 -10.89 5.61
N GLY A 56 -8.68 -12.00 4.90
CA GLY A 56 -8.71 -12.05 3.44
C GLY A 56 -9.76 -11.11 2.83
N HIS A 57 -10.99 -11.13 3.33
CA HIS A 57 -12.06 -10.23 2.90
C HIS A 57 -11.71 -8.75 3.14
N ARG A 58 -11.21 -8.45 4.35
CA ARG A 58 -10.78 -7.09 4.70
C ARG A 58 -9.68 -6.60 3.77
N LEU A 59 -8.66 -7.42 3.52
CA LEU A 59 -7.50 -7.07 2.70
C LEU A 59 -7.88 -6.92 1.22
N ALA A 60 -8.70 -7.82 0.67
CA ALA A 60 -9.19 -7.72 -0.70
C ALA A 60 -9.98 -6.42 -0.91
N SER A 61 -10.82 -6.02 0.05
CA SER A 61 -11.54 -4.73 0.00
C SER A 61 -10.59 -3.52 0.03
N LEU A 62 -9.51 -3.58 0.80
CA LEU A 62 -8.48 -2.53 0.79
C LEU A 62 -7.75 -2.47 -0.57
N MET A 63 -7.49 -3.62 -1.20
CA MET A 63 -6.91 -3.67 -2.55
C MET A 63 -7.87 -3.08 -3.58
N THR A 64 -9.19 -3.36 -3.51
CA THR A 64 -10.23 -2.73 -4.35
C THR A 64 -10.11 -1.21 -4.31
N ASN A 65 -9.97 -0.63 -3.12
CA ASN A 65 -9.84 0.82 -2.96
C ASN A 65 -8.57 1.37 -3.64
N LYS A 66 -7.42 0.70 -3.48
CA LYS A 66 -6.16 1.13 -4.11
C LYS A 66 -6.24 1.05 -5.64
N HIS A 67 -6.74 -0.08 -6.16
CA HIS A 67 -6.90 -0.29 -7.60
C HIS A 67 -7.86 0.73 -8.22
N SER A 68 -8.97 1.02 -7.54
CA SER A 68 -9.94 2.02 -7.97
C SER A 68 -9.36 3.43 -7.99
N LEU A 69 -8.60 3.82 -6.94
CA LEU A 69 -8.00 5.17 -6.84
C LEU A 69 -7.00 5.46 -7.96
N TYR A 70 -6.31 4.44 -8.45
CA TYR A 70 -5.25 4.60 -9.44
C TYR A 70 -5.62 4.12 -10.84
N GLY A 71 -6.78 3.46 -11.01
CA GLY A 71 -7.15 2.89 -12.30
C GLY A 71 -6.12 1.86 -12.78
N THR A 72 -5.72 0.94 -11.91
CA THR A 72 -4.63 0.00 -12.23
C THR A 72 -4.99 -1.08 -13.23
N GLY A 73 -6.28 -1.24 -13.57
CA GLY A 73 -6.79 -2.30 -14.43
C GLY A 73 -7.12 -3.60 -13.69
N PHE A 74 -6.88 -3.65 -12.38
CA PHE A 74 -7.18 -4.82 -11.55
C PHE A 74 -8.45 -4.64 -10.72
N ALA A 75 -9.05 -5.75 -10.34
CA ALA A 75 -9.97 -5.87 -9.22
C ALA A 75 -9.17 -6.09 -7.91
N GLY A 76 -9.80 -5.90 -6.76
CA GLY A 76 -9.16 -6.19 -5.47
C GLY A 76 -9.17 -7.68 -5.15
N GLY A 77 -8.03 -8.21 -4.72
CA GLY A 77 -7.88 -9.60 -4.31
C GLY A 77 -6.89 -9.79 -3.18
N LYS A 78 -6.88 -10.99 -2.61
CA LYS A 78 -5.92 -11.42 -1.61
C LYS A 78 -5.84 -12.95 -1.58
N VAL A 79 -4.64 -13.49 -1.45
CA VAL A 79 -4.44 -14.87 -1.04
C VAL A 79 -4.02 -14.86 0.42
N VAL A 80 -4.77 -15.58 1.27
CA VAL A 80 -4.46 -15.70 2.69
C VAL A 80 -4.30 -17.16 3.07
N ALA A 81 -3.27 -17.48 3.81
CA ALA A 81 -2.96 -18.82 4.25
C ALA A 81 -2.77 -18.87 5.77
N ARG A 82 -3.25 -19.96 6.37
CA ARG A 82 -3.14 -20.28 7.79
C ARG A 82 -2.32 -21.54 7.98
N ALA A 83 -1.29 -21.45 8.81
CA ALA A 83 -0.54 -22.60 9.30
C ALA A 83 -0.08 -22.35 10.74
N ALA A 84 0.00 -23.39 11.55
CA ALA A 84 0.53 -23.27 12.93
C ALA A 84 2.03 -22.94 12.90
N ASP A 85 2.77 -23.54 11.98
CA ASP A 85 4.18 -23.24 11.70
C ASP A 85 4.34 -22.78 10.23
N PRO A 86 4.37 -21.45 10.00
CA PRO A 86 4.53 -20.91 8.64
C PRO A 86 5.80 -21.37 7.91
N ALA A 87 6.88 -21.66 8.62
CA ALA A 87 8.13 -22.06 7.99
C ALA A 87 8.06 -23.51 7.45
N ALA A 88 7.36 -24.38 8.16
CA ALA A 88 7.28 -25.80 7.83
C ALA A 88 6.42 -26.10 6.58
N VAL A 89 5.53 -25.19 6.18
CA VAL A 89 4.53 -25.45 5.11
C VAL A 89 4.85 -24.76 3.78
N LYS A 90 6.03 -24.15 3.64
CA LYS A 90 6.36 -23.32 2.47
C LYS A 90 6.24 -24.05 1.14
N ASP A 91 6.74 -25.28 1.04
CA ASP A 91 6.66 -26.06 -0.18
C ASP A 91 5.22 -26.43 -0.56
N GLU A 92 4.43 -26.84 0.43
CA GLU A 92 3.02 -27.15 0.24
C GLU A 92 2.23 -25.87 -0.13
N LEU A 93 2.48 -24.75 0.56
CA LEU A 93 1.86 -23.46 0.27
C LEU A 93 2.05 -23.05 -1.20
N ILE A 94 3.26 -23.15 -1.73
CA ILE A 94 3.57 -22.76 -3.10
C ILE A 94 2.81 -23.66 -4.09
N ASN A 95 2.83 -24.98 -3.91
CA ASN A 95 2.14 -25.92 -4.78
C ASN A 95 0.62 -25.72 -4.76
N VAL A 96 0.02 -25.64 -3.56
CA VAL A 96 -1.42 -25.41 -3.37
C VAL A 96 -1.83 -24.06 -3.97
N THR A 97 -1.04 -23.01 -3.74
CA THR A 97 -1.35 -21.69 -4.31
C THR A 97 -1.32 -21.73 -5.83
N ALA A 98 -0.34 -22.40 -6.45
CA ALA A 98 -0.28 -22.54 -7.91
C ALA A 98 -1.53 -23.27 -8.45
N GLU A 99 -1.93 -24.39 -7.84
CA GLU A 99 -3.13 -25.15 -8.24
C GLU A 99 -4.41 -24.31 -8.14
N LEU A 100 -4.57 -23.53 -7.05
CA LEU A 100 -5.72 -22.67 -6.89
C LEU A 100 -5.75 -21.54 -7.94
N LEU A 101 -4.61 -20.90 -8.23
CA LEU A 101 -4.52 -19.85 -9.24
C LEU A 101 -4.80 -20.38 -10.65
N GLU A 102 -4.26 -21.55 -11.01
CA GLU A 102 -4.54 -22.22 -12.28
C GLU A 102 -6.01 -22.56 -12.43
N SER A 103 -6.66 -23.05 -11.35
CA SER A 103 -8.10 -23.38 -11.37
C SER A 103 -9.00 -22.17 -11.66
N LEU A 104 -8.49 -20.97 -11.40
CA LEU A 104 -9.19 -19.70 -11.64
C LEU A 104 -8.93 -19.12 -13.02
N GLY A 105 -8.09 -19.75 -13.86
CA GLY A 105 -7.89 -19.39 -15.27
C GLY A 105 -7.46 -17.94 -15.49
N GLY A 106 -6.66 -17.38 -14.59
CA GLY A 106 -6.15 -15.99 -14.68
C GLY A 106 -7.04 -14.93 -14.02
N ALA A 107 -8.13 -15.32 -13.36
CA ALA A 107 -8.98 -14.37 -12.66
C ALA A 107 -8.34 -13.80 -11.37
N MET A 108 -7.26 -14.40 -10.87
CA MET A 108 -6.48 -13.89 -9.73
C MET A 108 -4.99 -13.94 -10.03
N ILE A 109 -4.29 -12.87 -9.69
CA ILE A 109 -2.83 -12.73 -9.80
C ILE A 109 -2.29 -12.33 -8.43
N THR A 110 -1.23 -12.99 -7.96
CA THR A 110 -0.67 -12.76 -6.62
C THR A 110 0.77 -12.26 -6.65
N GLY A 111 1.26 -11.78 -5.52
CA GLY A 111 2.63 -11.34 -5.29
C GLY A 111 3.04 -11.55 -3.83
N CYS A 112 4.13 -10.93 -3.39
CA CYS A 112 4.60 -11.01 -2.01
C CYS A 112 3.66 -10.31 -1.01
N ASP A 113 3.58 -10.85 0.21
CA ASP A 113 3.07 -10.19 1.41
C ASP A 113 3.74 -10.82 2.67
N LEU A 114 3.15 -10.65 3.84
CA LEU A 114 3.72 -11.12 5.10
C LEU A 114 4.05 -12.62 5.08
N ASN A 115 5.26 -12.94 5.52
CA ASN A 115 5.84 -14.28 5.57
C ASN A 115 5.94 -14.98 4.20
N THR A 116 5.91 -14.23 3.10
CA THR A 116 6.32 -14.69 1.78
C THR A 116 7.45 -13.80 1.24
N SER A 117 8.33 -14.37 0.44
CA SER A 117 9.54 -13.73 -0.08
C SER A 117 9.56 -13.72 -1.60
N LEU A 118 10.49 -12.98 -2.18
CA LEU A 118 10.74 -13.02 -3.63
C LEU A 118 11.11 -14.44 -4.09
N GLU A 119 11.90 -15.18 -3.30
CA GLU A 119 12.23 -16.58 -3.57
C GLU A 119 10.98 -17.48 -3.65
N ASP A 120 10.01 -17.27 -2.73
CA ASP A 120 8.72 -17.96 -2.81
C ASP A 120 7.98 -17.61 -4.12
N MET A 121 8.03 -16.36 -4.57
CA MET A 121 7.41 -15.93 -5.83
C MET A 121 8.14 -16.48 -7.06
N GLU A 122 9.47 -16.55 -7.05
CA GLU A 122 10.26 -17.20 -8.10
C GLU A 122 9.85 -18.67 -8.27
N ARG A 123 9.69 -19.39 -7.17
CA ARG A 123 9.21 -20.78 -7.16
C ARG A 123 7.78 -20.88 -7.68
N LEU A 124 6.90 -19.97 -7.26
CA LEU A 124 5.50 -19.92 -7.70
C LEU A 124 5.42 -19.62 -9.21
N THR A 125 6.24 -18.70 -9.73
CA THR A 125 6.30 -18.35 -11.15
C THR A 125 6.73 -19.53 -12.05
N ALA A 126 7.50 -20.48 -11.51
CA ALA A 126 7.85 -21.71 -12.22
C ALA A 126 6.65 -22.67 -12.38
N LEU A 127 5.59 -22.53 -11.61
CA LEU A 127 4.40 -23.38 -11.58
C LEU A 127 3.17 -22.72 -12.23
N THR A 128 3.07 -21.39 -12.22
CA THR A 128 1.94 -20.65 -12.75
C THR A 128 2.36 -19.26 -13.25
N PRO A 129 1.79 -18.74 -14.37
CA PRO A 129 2.04 -17.39 -14.84
C PRO A 129 1.27 -16.30 -14.05
N HIS A 130 0.45 -16.69 -13.08
CA HIS A 130 -0.45 -15.77 -12.36
C HIS A 130 0.25 -15.12 -11.14
N VAL A 131 1.47 -14.62 -11.35
CA VAL A 131 2.31 -13.95 -10.35
C VAL A 131 2.77 -12.60 -10.87
N LEU A 132 2.64 -11.56 -10.05
CA LEU A 132 3.25 -10.24 -10.23
C LEU A 132 4.03 -9.90 -8.96
N ALA A 133 5.35 -9.92 -9.03
CA ALA A 133 6.23 -9.67 -7.91
C ALA A 133 7.59 -9.13 -8.37
N ALA A 134 7.63 -8.53 -9.57
CA ALA A 134 8.87 -8.06 -10.19
C ALA A 134 9.97 -9.15 -10.28
N VAL A 135 9.56 -10.43 -10.42
CA VAL A 135 10.51 -11.56 -10.50
C VAL A 135 11.46 -11.34 -11.68
N GLY A 136 12.76 -11.42 -11.41
CA GLY A 136 13.79 -11.18 -12.42
C GLY A 136 13.97 -9.70 -12.81
N SER A 137 13.27 -8.77 -12.16
CA SER A 137 13.40 -7.33 -12.34
C SER A 137 14.22 -6.71 -11.20
N PRO A 138 15.00 -5.64 -11.45
CA PRO A 138 15.65 -4.88 -10.38
C PRO A 138 14.68 -3.95 -9.64
N VAL A 139 13.41 -3.87 -10.04
CA VAL A 139 12.38 -3.07 -9.37
C VAL A 139 11.94 -3.74 -8.07
N ASP A 140 11.90 -2.98 -6.99
CA ASP A 140 11.44 -3.45 -5.68
C ASP A 140 10.12 -2.77 -5.28
N ALA A 141 9.13 -3.55 -4.86
CA ALA A 141 7.80 -3.09 -4.50
C ALA A 141 7.79 -2.13 -3.29
N SER A 142 8.70 -2.36 -2.31
CA SER A 142 8.83 -1.47 -1.15
C SER A 142 9.43 -0.12 -1.55
N SER A 143 10.41 -0.13 -2.45
CA SER A 143 10.97 1.08 -3.04
C SER A 143 9.92 1.85 -3.85
N ALA A 144 9.12 1.17 -4.67
CA ALA A 144 8.00 1.79 -5.37
C ALA A 144 7.03 2.47 -4.38
N THR A 145 6.72 1.81 -3.25
CA THR A 145 5.87 2.38 -2.20
C THR A 145 6.54 3.58 -1.50
N ALA A 146 7.85 3.53 -1.25
CA ALA A 146 8.59 4.65 -0.67
C ALA A 146 8.55 5.88 -1.59
N PHE A 147 8.80 5.70 -2.89
CA PHE A 147 8.73 6.79 -3.87
C PHE A 147 7.30 7.34 -4.03
N GLY A 148 6.28 6.48 -4.00
CA GLY A 148 4.89 6.92 -3.91
C GLY A 148 4.64 7.81 -2.68
N THR A 149 5.10 7.37 -1.50
CA THR A 149 4.99 8.14 -0.26
C THR A 149 5.69 9.50 -0.36
N ILE A 150 6.87 9.56 -0.98
CA ILE A 150 7.58 10.83 -1.26
C ILE A 150 6.71 11.74 -2.15
N GLY A 151 6.07 11.19 -3.19
CA GLY A 151 5.13 11.95 -4.04
C GLY A 151 3.94 12.52 -3.25
N ALA A 152 3.38 11.76 -2.32
CA ALA A 152 2.32 12.24 -1.43
C ALA A 152 2.79 13.36 -0.49
N VAL A 153 4.01 13.25 0.05
CA VAL A 153 4.64 14.32 0.85
C VAL A 153 4.76 15.60 0.02
N GLU A 154 5.27 15.50 -1.20
CA GLU A 154 5.39 16.67 -2.10
C GLU A 154 4.06 17.36 -2.38
N ALA A 155 2.99 16.58 -2.57
CA ALA A 155 1.65 17.14 -2.76
C ALA A 155 1.19 17.93 -1.52
N VAL A 156 1.41 17.39 -0.31
CA VAL A 156 1.07 18.07 0.95
C VAL A 156 1.87 19.35 1.11
N LEU A 157 3.16 19.33 0.81
CA LEU A 157 4.02 20.52 0.92
C LEU A 157 3.63 21.60 -0.09
N GLN A 158 3.30 21.22 -1.31
CA GLN A 158 2.85 22.15 -2.34
C GLN A 158 1.50 22.80 -1.99
N ALA A 159 0.59 22.07 -1.34
CA ALA A 159 -0.69 22.57 -0.88
C ALA A 159 -0.59 23.44 0.39
N SER A 160 0.57 23.47 1.05
CA SER A 160 0.80 24.28 2.24
C SER A 160 1.10 25.72 1.85
N LEU A 161 0.31 26.68 2.34
CA LEU A 161 0.50 28.11 2.07
C LEU A 161 1.80 28.66 2.67
N ASP A 162 2.26 28.05 3.77
CA ASP A 162 3.55 28.33 4.38
C ASP A 162 4.64 27.55 3.65
N GLN A 163 5.22 28.15 2.63
CA GLN A 163 6.36 27.60 1.89
C GLN A 163 7.64 27.65 2.74
N ALA A 164 7.66 27.07 3.94
CA ALA A 164 8.88 26.88 4.69
C ALA A 164 9.75 25.88 3.92
N PRO A 165 10.99 26.23 3.55
CA PRO A 165 11.86 25.36 2.73
C PRO A 165 12.22 24.04 3.42
N ALA A 166 12.13 23.96 4.73
CA ALA A 166 12.35 22.76 5.54
C ALA A 166 11.63 22.89 6.88
N GLY A 167 11.09 21.78 7.37
CA GLY A 167 10.36 21.70 8.64
C GLY A 167 10.86 20.53 9.48
N LYS A 168 10.08 20.15 10.50
CA LYS A 168 10.32 19.00 11.36
C LYS A 168 9.44 17.83 10.92
N ALA A 169 10.06 16.70 10.60
CA ALA A 169 9.37 15.47 10.24
C ALA A 169 9.70 14.34 11.20
N LEU A 170 8.74 13.46 11.48
CA LEU A 170 8.96 12.22 12.20
C LEU A 170 8.55 11.05 11.31
N VAL A 171 9.48 10.10 11.11
CA VAL A 171 9.25 8.83 10.44
C VAL A 171 9.19 7.74 11.51
N HIS A 172 8.01 7.13 11.67
CA HIS A 172 7.79 6.02 12.59
C HIS A 172 7.78 4.70 11.81
N GLY A 173 8.80 3.87 12.02
CA GLY A 173 9.12 2.68 11.24
C GLY A 173 10.12 3.00 10.13
N CYS A 174 11.37 2.57 10.30
CA CYS A 174 12.51 2.86 9.43
C CYS A 174 12.95 1.66 8.59
N GLY A 175 11.98 0.81 8.22
CA GLY A 175 12.19 -0.35 7.36
C GLY A 175 12.33 0.01 5.87
N ALA A 176 11.97 -0.94 5.00
CA ALA A 176 12.13 -0.84 3.55
C ALA A 176 11.41 0.37 2.90
N VAL A 177 10.33 0.86 3.53
CA VAL A 177 9.61 2.06 3.06
C VAL A 177 10.06 3.32 3.80
N GLY A 178 10.03 3.31 5.15
CA GLY A 178 10.30 4.51 5.94
C GLY A 178 11.75 4.97 5.89
N GLY A 179 12.71 4.05 5.76
CA GLY A 179 14.13 4.39 5.64
C GLY A 179 14.42 5.28 4.43
N PRO A 180 14.07 4.87 3.20
CA PRO A 180 14.21 5.71 2.00
C PRO A 180 13.44 7.04 2.09
N VAL A 181 12.24 7.05 2.69
CA VAL A 181 11.46 8.28 2.90
C VAL A 181 12.21 9.25 3.83
N ALA A 182 12.75 8.76 4.95
CA ALA A 182 13.56 9.57 5.86
C ALA A 182 14.80 10.16 5.17
N GLN A 183 15.51 9.36 4.38
CA GLN A 183 16.66 9.82 3.60
C GLN A 183 16.29 10.91 2.60
N ALA A 184 15.17 10.79 1.89
CA ALA A 184 14.70 11.79 0.95
C ALA A 184 14.36 13.12 1.64
N LEU A 185 13.74 13.08 2.83
CA LEU A 185 13.46 14.27 3.64
C LEU A 185 14.74 14.94 4.11
N ILE A 186 15.74 14.17 4.60
CA ILE A 186 17.04 14.69 5.01
C ILE A 186 17.74 15.37 3.82
N ALA A 187 17.76 14.71 2.65
CA ALA A 187 18.36 15.26 1.44
C ALA A 187 17.69 16.57 0.99
N SER A 188 16.41 16.76 1.34
CA SER A 188 15.63 17.98 1.09
C SER A 188 15.77 19.03 2.21
N GLY A 189 16.68 18.82 3.18
CA GLY A 189 16.98 19.77 4.26
C GLY A 189 16.07 19.73 5.47
N TRP A 190 15.20 18.71 5.60
CA TRP A 190 14.31 18.56 6.75
C TRP A 190 15.07 18.13 8.01
N GLN A 191 14.64 18.63 9.16
CA GLN A 191 15.01 18.06 10.45
C GLN A 191 14.16 16.80 10.65
N VAL A 192 14.79 15.62 10.55
CA VAL A 192 14.09 14.34 10.62
C VAL A 192 14.33 13.65 11.95
N PHE A 193 13.26 13.29 12.62
CA PHE A 193 13.24 12.35 13.75
C PHE A 193 12.87 10.96 13.24
N THR A 194 13.44 9.94 13.84
CA THR A 194 13.18 8.53 13.49
C THR A 194 12.83 7.71 14.73
N VAL A 195 11.84 6.85 14.58
CA VAL A 195 11.43 5.87 15.62
C VAL A 195 11.33 4.50 14.98
N ASP A 196 11.99 3.50 15.55
CA ASP A 196 11.82 2.10 15.17
C ASP A 196 12.02 1.21 16.40
N MET A 197 11.33 0.07 16.47
CA MET A 197 11.52 -0.93 17.53
C MET A 197 12.91 -1.57 17.46
N ASP A 198 13.52 -1.63 16.27
CA ASP A 198 14.93 -1.97 16.08
C ASP A 198 15.76 -0.68 16.11
N PRO A 199 16.54 -0.43 17.18
CA PRO A 199 17.33 0.80 17.28
C PRO A 199 18.35 0.98 16.15
N ALA A 200 18.81 -0.11 15.52
CA ALA A 200 19.75 -0.03 14.40
C ALA A 200 19.11 0.58 13.16
N ARG A 201 17.82 0.29 12.91
CA ARG A 201 17.07 0.89 11.81
C ARG A 201 16.76 2.36 12.01
N ALA A 202 16.57 2.78 13.27
CA ALA A 202 16.37 4.21 13.59
C ALA A 202 17.63 5.06 13.36
N GLN A 203 18.84 4.45 13.32
CA GLN A 203 20.12 5.16 13.12
C GLN A 203 20.34 5.54 11.63
N ILE A 204 19.56 6.47 11.13
CA ILE A 204 19.71 7.01 9.77
C ILE A 204 20.63 8.23 9.82
N LYS A 205 21.68 8.23 8.99
CA LYS A 205 22.64 9.36 8.94
C LYS A 205 21.90 10.67 8.62
N GLY A 206 22.01 11.64 9.50
CA GLY A 206 21.36 12.95 9.38
C GLY A 206 19.99 13.05 10.06
N ALA A 207 19.46 11.96 10.59
CA ALA A 207 18.27 11.95 11.44
C ALA A 207 18.65 11.97 12.94
N THR A 208 17.68 12.33 13.77
CA THR A 208 17.73 12.20 15.24
C THR A 208 16.86 11.02 15.66
N PRO A 209 17.42 9.88 16.08
CA PRO A 209 16.65 8.75 16.55
C PRO A 209 16.02 9.07 17.92
N LEU A 210 14.76 8.70 18.11
CA LEU A 210 14.04 8.77 19.36
C LEU A 210 13.80 7.36 19.89
N ASP A 211 13.77 7.23 21.22
CA ASP A 211 13.41 5.98 21.89
C ASP A 211 11.92 5.64 21.59
N PRO A 212 11.60 4.45 21.07
CA PRO A 212 10.21 4.05 20.82
C PRO A 212 9.34 4.01 22.10
N ALA A 213 9.94 3.85 23.26
CA ALA A 213 9.26 3.92 24.56
C ALA A 213 9.02 5.35 25.05
N SER A 214 9.68 6.36 24.47
CA SER A 214 9.48 7.76 24.80
C SER A 214 8.17 8.30 24.21
N PRO A 215 7.61 9.38 24.76
CA PRO A 215 6.41 10.02 24.20
C PRO A 215 6.75 10.84 22.95
N TRP A 216 7.26 10.20 21.89
CA TRP A 216 7.66 10.82 20.62
C TRP A 216 6.53 11.66 19.99
N TRP A 217 5.28 11.40 20.32
CA TRP A 217 4.10 12.11 19.84
C TRP A 217 3.89 13.50 20.48
N THR A 218 4.72 13.86 21.44
CA THR A 218 4.72 15.21 22.06
C THR A 218 5.58 16.22 21.30
N GLU A 219 6.36 15.75 20.31
CA GLU A 219 7.15 16.64 19.46
C GLU A 219 6.24 17.53 18.60
N GLN A 220 6.66 18.81 18.44
CA GLN A 220 6.00 19.70 17.49
C GLN A 220 6.51 19.39 16.07
N LEU A 221 5.62 18.90 15.21
CA LEU A 221 5.97 18.39 13.89
C LEU A 221 5.20 19.17 12.79
N ASP A 222 5.85 19.36 11.66
CA ASP A 222 5.16 19.74 10.43
C ASP A 222 4.59 18.50 9.72
N LEU A 223 5.30 17.36 9.84
CA LEU A 223 4.96 16.13 9.12
C LEU A 223 5.18 14.89 9.99
N LEU A 224 4.18 14.01 10.04
CA LEU A 224 4.28 12.66 10.61
C LEU A 224 4.06 11.62 9.52
N LEU A 225 4.98 10.65 9.44
CA LEU A 225 4.94 9.54 8.49
C LEU A 225 4.86 8.20 9.22
N PRO A 226 3.65 7.68 9.50
CA PRO A 226 3.47 6.32 9.98
C PRO A 226 3.86 5.31 8.90
N CYS A 227 5.00 4.62 9.06
CA CYS A 227 5.53 3.63 8.12
C CYS A 227 5.70 2.24 8.76
N SER A 228 5.21 2.03 9.99
CA SER A 228 5.43 0.82 10.78
C SER A 228 4.23 -0.13 10.76
N ILE A 229 3.34 0.00 11.73
CA ILE A 229 2.24 -0.94 12.01
C ILE A 229 0.87 -0.29 11.87
N SER A 230 -0.14 -1.12 11.64
CA SER A 230 -1.55 -0.71 11.77
C SER A 230 -1.87 -0.34 13.21
N GLY A 231 -2.78 0.63 13.41
CA GLY A 231 -3.25 1.03 14.73
C GLY A 231 -2.23 1.81 15.59
N LEU A 232 -1.11 2.25 15.01
CA LEU A 232 -0.10 3.05 15.72
C LEU A 232 -0.71 4.26 16.43
N LEU A 233 -1.60 4.97 15.75
CA LEU A 233 -2.22 6.18 16.23
C LEU A 233 -3.46 5.85 17.07
N SER A 234 -3.24 5.58 18.36
CA SER A 234 -4.30 5.39 19.36
C SER A 234 -5.06 6.69 19.62
N ALA A 235 -6.15 6.62 20.39
CA ALA A 235 -6.90 7.79 20.82
C ALA A 235 -6.03 8.76 21.64
N GLU A 236 -5.20 8.24 22.54
CA GLU A 236 -4.27 9.02 23.35
C GLU A 236 -3.24 9.75 22.47
N ILE A 237 -2.53 9.00 21.61
CA ILE A 237 -1.54 9.56 20.71
C ILE A 237 -2.18 10.60 19.79
N SER A 238 -3.31 10.27 19.16
CA SER A 238 -4.00 11.17 18.22
C SER A 238 -4.45 12.47 18.89
N ALA A 239 -4.87 12.43 20.15
CA ALA A 239 -5.27 13.60 20.92
C ALA A 239 -4.08 14.50 21.28
N ALA A 240 -2.93 13.89 21.62
CA ALA A 240 -1.74 14.62 22.07
C ALA A 240 -0.88 15.17 20.92
N LEU A 241 -0.98 14.58 19.71
CA LEU A 241 -0.18 14.95 18.56
C LEU A 241 -0.34 16.44 18.18
N GLN A 242 0.81 17.12 18.05
CA GLN A 242 0.95 18.49 17.53
C GLN A 242 1.62 18.43 16.16
N VAL A 243 0.83 18.20 15.12
CA VAL A 243 1.32 18.00 13.75
C VAL A 243 0.46 18.76 12.74
N LYS A 244 1.08 19.29 11.68
CA LYS A 244 0.34 19.93 10.58
C LYS A 244 -0.22 18.92 9.59
N SER A 245 0.54 17.86 9.31
CA SER A 245 0.14 16.86 8.30
C SER A 245 0.55 15.44 8.69
N VAL A 246 -0.30 14.46 8.35
CA VAL A 246 -0.03 13.02 8.51
C VAL A 246 -0.10 12.35 7.15
N VAL A 247 0.99 11.70 6.72
CA VAL A 247 1.14 11.01 5.44
C VAL A 247 1.51 9.54 5.70
N PRO A 248 0.53 8.64 5.83
CA PRO A 248 0.77 7.28 6.28
C PRO A 248 1.15 6.35 5.13
N ALA A 249 2.32 5.72 5.19
CA ALA A 249 2.67 4.59 4.34
C ALA A 249 2.18 3.25 4.92
N ALA A 250 1.97 3.15 6.23
CA ALA A 250 1.37 1.98 6.87
C ALA A 250 -0.12 1.88 6.53
N ASN A 251 -0.62 0.65 6.37
CA ASN A 251 -2.06 0.40 6.24
C ASN A 251 -2.78 0.64 7.57
N ALA A 252 -3.97 1.24 7.53
CA ALA A 252 -4.81 1.50 8.69
C ALA A 252 -4.01 2.04 9.90
N PRO A 253 -3.34 3.20 9.78
CA PRO A 253 -2.43 3.71 10.81
C PRO A 253 -3.15 4.12 12.09
N PHE A 254 -4.43 4.43 12.03
CA PHE A 254 -5.27 4.77 13.17
C PHE A 254 -5.90 3.53 13.80
N ALA A 255 -5.91 3.45 15.12
CA ALA A 255 -6.59 2.39 15.85
C ALA A 255 -8.12 2.38 15.63
N ASP A 256 -8.68 3.57 15.40
CA ASP A 256 -10.06 3.78 14.97
C ASP A 256 -10.07 4.81 13.83
N PRO A 257 -10.68 4.52 12.67
CA PRO A 257 -10.79 5.48 11.55
C PRO A 257 -11.37 6.86 11.95
N ALA A 258 -12.26 6.92 12.94
CA ALA A 258 -12.82 8.18 13.44
C ALA A 258 -11.76 9.15 14.00
N LEU A 259 -10.63 8.64 14.47
CA LEU A 259 -9.53 9.47 14.96
C LEU A 259 -8.92 10.35 13.86
N ALA A 260 -8.84 9.83 12.64
CA ALA A 260 -8.39 10.60 11.49
C ALA A 260 -9.33 11.80 11.22
N ASP A 261 -10.64 11.61 11.34
CA ASP A 261 -11.61 12.70 11.16
C ASP A 261 -11.55 13.71 12.28
N GLN A 262 -11.34 13.27 13.52
CA GLN A 262 -11.11 14.18 14.66
C GLN A 262 -9.85 15.03 14.46
N MET A 263 -8.75 14.46 13.94
CA MET A 263 -7.55 15.23 13.61
C MET A 263 -7.83 16.25 12.50
N ARG A 264 -8.56 15.86 11.46
CA ARG A 264 -8.96 16.77 10.37
C ARG A 264 -9.82 17.93 10.87
N GLN A 265 -10.73 17.69 11.82
CA GLN A 265 -11.54 18.73 12.46
C GLN A 265 -10.69 19.75 13.24
N ARG A 266 -9.50 19.33 13.73
CA ARG A 266 -8.51 20.21 14.34
C ARG A 266 -7.61 20.94 13.34
N GLY A 267 -7.86 20.80 12.05
CA GLY A 267 -7.08 21.44 10.98
C GLY A 267 -5.84 20.65 10.53
N VAL A 268 -5.65 19.41 11.01
CA VAL A 268 -4.55 18.56 10.55
C VAL A 268 -4.87 17.98 9.17
N ARG A 269 -3.95 18.11 8.21
CA ARG A 269 -4.06 17.43 6.92
C ARG A 269 -3.71 15.94 7.08
N VAL A 270 -4.72 15.09 6.99
CA VAL A 270 -4.51 13.63 7.08
C VAL A 270 -4.84 13.02 5.72
N LEU A 271 -3.83 12.50 5.01
CA LEU A 271 -4.05 11.73 3.79
C LEU A 271 -4.56 10.32 4.13
N PRO A 272 -5.47 9.76 3.34
CA PRO A 272 -5.84 8.34 3.46
C PRO A 272 -4.67 7.43 3.04
N ASP A 273 -4.44 6.36 3.79
CA ASP A 273 -3.36 5.41 3.49
C ASP A 273 -3.45 4.75 2.09
N PRO A 274 -4.63 4.38 1.53
CA PRO A 274 -4.69 3.81 0.18
C PRO A 274 -4.22 4.79 -0.91
N LEU A 275 -4.31 6.10 -0.63
CA LEU A 275 -3.82 7.14 -1.53
C LEU A 275 -2.29 7.27 -1.49
N VAL A 276 -1.66 6.97 -0.36
CA VAL A 276 -0.22 7.15 -0.14
C VAL A 276 0.59 5.91 -0.51
N ASN A 277 0.11 4.72 -0.10
CA ASN A 277 0.89 3.48 -0.14
C ASN A 277 0.55 2.56 -1.33
N ALA A 278 0.12 3.14 -2.45
CA ALA A 278 -0.25 2.40 -3.66
C ALA A 278 0.93 2.11 -4.60
N GLY A 279 2.17 2.42 -4.21
CA GLY A 279 3.32 2.32 -5.13
C GLY A 279 3.50 0.93 -5.73
N ALA A 280 3.37 -0.12 -4.93
CA ALA A 280 3.47 -1.51 -5.40
C ALA A 280 2.40 -1.84 -6.46
N VAL A 281 1.13 -1.50 -6.23
CA VAL A 281 0.05 -1.81 -7.18
C VAL A 281 0.13 -1.00 -8.47
N ILE A 282 0.76 0.18 -8.44
CA ILE A 282 1.06 0.95 -9.67
C ILE A 282 2.17 0.24 -10.45
N ALA A 283 3.22 -0.25 -9.78
CA ALA A 283 4.28 -1.04 -10.40
C ALA A 283 3.73 -2.34 -11.01
N ASP A 284 2.88 -3.07 -10.30
CA ASP A 284 2.17 -4.25 -10.80
C ASP A 284 1.37 -3.94 -12.08
N SER A 285 0.73 -2.76 -12.14
CA SER A 285 0.01 -2.31 -13.33
C SER A 285 0.94 -2.11 -14.53
N ILE A 286 2.14 -1.55 -14.32
CA ILE A 286 3.14 -1.40 -15.39
C ILE A 286 3.62 -2.78 -15.84
N GLU A 287 4.00 -3.66 -14.90
CA GLU A 287 4.48 -5.01 -15.18
C GLU A 287 3.48 -5.80 -16.03
N ARG A 288 2.17 -5.69 -15.70
CA ARG A 288 1.10 -6.42 -16.38
C ARG A 288 0.71 -5.82 -17.73
N PHE A 289 0.53 -4.51 -17.81
CA PHE A 289 -0.11 -3.86 -18.95
C PHE A 289 0.88 -3.17 -19.90
N ALA A 290 2.14 -2.95 -19.48
CA ALA A 290 3.21 -2.42 -20.32
C ALA A 290 4.48 -3.29 -20.23
N PRO A 291 4.42 -4.62 -20.46
CA PRO A 291 5.53 -5.55 -20.19
C PRO A 291 6.79 -5.23 -20.99
N GLU A 292 6.69 -4.75 -22.22
CA GLU A 292 7.85 -4.37 -23.03
C GLU A 292 8.58 -3.14 -22.46
N ALA A 293 7.83 -2.16 -21.96
CA ALA A 293 8.41 -0.99 -21.30
C ALA A 293 9.00 -1.38 -19.95
N TRP A 294 8.29 -2.23 -19.18
CA TRP A 294 8.77 -2.76 -17.90
C TRP A 294 10.14 -3.45 -18.02
N GLN A 295 10.31 -4.34 -19.01
CA GLN A 295 11.57 -5.08 -19.22
C GLN A 295 12.76 -4.18 -19.58
N LYS A 296 12.51 -3.01 -20.16
CA LYS A 296 13.55 -2.06 -20.58
C LYS A 296 13.79 -0.93 -19.59
N ALA A 297 12.89 -0.74 -18.63
CA ALA A 297 12.94 0.35 -17.68
C ALA A 297 14.01 0.15 -16.62
N SER A 298 14.68 1.25 -16.24
CA SER A 298 15.44 1.25 -14.99
C SER A 298 14.50 1.39 -13.78
N PRO A 299 14.93 0.95 -12.59
CA PRO A 299 14.14 1.16 -11.37
C PRO A 299 13.75 2.61 -11.14
N GLU A 300 14.65 3.56 -11.42
CA GLU A 300 14.44 4.99 -11.23
C GLU A 300 13.33 5.54 -12.14
N GLN A 301 13.19 4.99 -13.35
CA GLN A 301 12.11 5.37 -14.28
C GLN A 301 10.75 4.89 -13.75
N VAL A 302 10.67 3.65 -13.26
CA VAL A 302 9.45 3.12 -12.64
C VAL A 302 9.10 3.90 -11.37
N TYR A 303 10.08 4.11 -10.49
CA TYR A 303 9.87 4.85 -9.24
C TYR A 303 9.49 6.32 -9.49
N GLY A 304 10.10 6.94 -10.49
CA GLY A 304 9.75 8.31 -10.92
C GLY A 304 8.30 8.41 -11.38
N PHE A 305 7.83 7.45 -12.18
CA PHE A 305 6.44 7.37 -12.61
C PHE A 305 5.49 7.17 -11.42
N VAL A 306 5.78 6.22 -10.52
CA VAL A 306 5.00 5.98 -9.31
C VAL A 306 4.90 7.24 -8.45
N ARG A 307 6.02 7.92 -8.20
CA ARG A 307 6.08 9.18 -7.44
C ARG A 307 5.19 10.25 -8.05
N GLN A 308 5.25 10.43 -9.37
CA GLN A 308 4.42 11.40 -10.06
C GLN A 308 2.93 11.03 -10.00
N ALA A 309 2.58 9.78 -10.20
CA ALA A 309 1.20 9.29 -10.12
C ALA A 309 0.59 9.53 -8.74
N VAL A 310 1.31 9.18 -7.68
CA VAL A 310 0.84 9.40 -6.31
C VAL A 310 0.76 10.89 -5.98
N ARG A 311 1.77 11.68 -6.36
CA ARG A 311 1.74 13.14 -6.17
C ARG A 311 0.52 13.76 -6.81
N GLN A 312 0.20 13.40 -8.07
CA GLN A 312 -0.96 13.94 -8.77
C GLN A 312 -2.26 13.60 -8.03
N ARG A 313 -2.46 12.32 -7.65
CA ARG A 313 -3.67 11.89 -6.95
C ARG A 313 -3.82 12.53 -5.57
N ALA A 314 -2.71 12.68 -4.84
CA ALA A 314 -2.71 13.37 -3.56
C ALA A 314 -3.05 14.86 -3.72
N SER A 315 -2.53 15.53 -4.75
CA SER A 315 -2.86 16.93 -5.07
C SER A 315 -4.35 17.08 -5.43
N ASP A 316 -4.89 16.18 -6.26
CA ASP A 316 -6.31 16.19 -6.63
C ASP A 316 -7.20 15.99 -5.40
N PHE A 317 -6.84 15.04 -4.52
CA PHE A 317 -7.55 14.81 -3.26
C PHE A 317 -7.56 16.06 -2.38
N LEU A 318 -6.40 16.68 -2.17
CA LEU A 318 -6.28 17.90 -1.35
C LEU A 318 -7.12 19.04 -1.93
N ALA A 319 -7.08 19.25 -3.24
CA ALA A 319 -7.89 20.26 -3.91
C ALA A 319 -9.41 20.03 -3.72
N GLN A 320 -9.87 18.77 -3.71
CA GLN A 320 -11.29 18.48 -3.40
C GLN A 320 -11.61 18.73 -1.92
N ARG A 321 -10.67 18.40 -1.02
CA ARG A 321 -10.83 18.70 0.41
C ARG A 321 -10.91 20.21 0.68
N ASP A 322 -10.09 21.01 0.00
CA ASP A 322 -10.10 22.49 0.11
C ASP A 322 -11.42 23.10 -0.41
N ARG A 323 -12.13 22.38 -1.31
CA ARG A 323 -13.49 22.75 -1.76
C ARG A 323 -14.58 22.30 -0.79
N GLY A 324 -14.23 21.67 0.33
CA GLY A 324 -15.15 21.26 1.38
C GLY A 324 -15.78 19.87 1.21
N LEU A 325 -15.38 19.07 0.21
CA LEU A 325 -15.87 17.69 0.07
C LEU A 325 -15.45 16.85 1.28
N SER A 326 -16.27 15.88 1.69
CA SER A 326 -15.88 14.86 2.65
C SER A 326 -14.72 14.00 2.11
N VAL A 327 -14.07 13.23 3.00
CA VAL A 327 -12.98 12.32 2.57
C VAL A 327 -13.47 11.31 1.53
N GLY A 328 -14.65 10.72 1.77
CA GLY A 328 -15.25 9.75 0.84
C GLY A 328 -15.56 10.35 -0.53
N GLU A 329 -16.19 11.53 -0.57
CA GLU A 329 -16.49 12.24 -1.82
C GLU A 329 -15.21 12.63 -2.57
N ALA A 330 -14.18 13.11 -1.87
CA ALA A 330 -12.91 13.45 -2.47
C ALA A 330 -12.21 12.22 -3.07
N LEU A 331 -12.21 11.07 -2.37
CA LEU A 331 -11.67 9.81 -2.89
C LEU A 331 -12.47 9.30 -4.11
N MET A 332 -13.80 9.37 -4.07
CA MET A 332 -14.63 9.01 -5.21
C MET A 332 -14.33 9.91 -6.43
N HIS A 333 -14.15 11.20 -6.20
CA HIS A 333 -13.80 12.14 -7.26
C HIS A 333 -12.44 11.81 -7.89
N VAL A 334 -11.44 11.53 -7.06
CA VAL A 334 -10.11 11.11 -7.51
C VAL A 334 -10.19 9.81 -8.31
N ALA A 335 -10.97 8.82 -7.82
CA ALA A 335 -11.15 7.55 -8.51
C ALA A 335 -11.89 7.69 -9.86
N ALA A 336 -12.82 8.63 -9.98
CA ALA A 336 -13.55 8.89 -11.23
C ALA A 336 -12.73 9.71 -12.25
N GLY A 337 -11.69 10.39 -11.81
CA GLY A 337 -10.91 11.33 -12.63
C GLY A 337 -9.79 10.72 -13.47
N HIS A 338 -9.66 9.37 -13.52
CA HIS A 338 -8.65 8.71 -14.36
C HIS A 338 -9.24 8.13 -15.66
N SER A 339 -8.36 7.82 -16.63
CA SER A 339 -8.71 7.12 -17.85
C SER A 339 -9.36 5.76 -17.55
N GLN A 340 -10.17 5.26 -18.49
CA GLN A 340 -10.68 3.88 -18.43
C GLN A 340 -9.56 2.84 -18.67
N ASP A 341 -8.46 3.28 -19.31
CA ASP A 341 -7.30 2.42 -19.52
C ASP A 341 -6.47 2.26 -18.23
N PRO A 342 -5.89 1.08 -18.00
CA PRO A 342 -4.97 0.85 -16.89
C PRO A 342 -3.84 1.87 -16.82
N ILE A 343 -3.54 2.40 -15.64
CA ILE A 343 -2.47 3.40 -15.44
C ILE A 343 -1.12 2.91 -15.97
N GLY A 344 -0.85 1.60 -15.92
CA GLY A 344 0.37 1.00 -16.46
C GLY A 344 0.58 1.26 -17.94
N LEU A 345 -0.49 1.39 -18.74
CA LEU A 345 -0.40 1.73 -20.17
C LEU A 345 0.11 3.15 -20.44
N SER A 346 0.01 4.06 -19.46
CA SER A 346 0.55 5.41 -19.57
C SER A 346 2.05 5.51 -19.25
N PHE A 347 2.67 4.40 -18.84
CA PHE A 347 4.11 4.32 -18.62
C PHE A 347 4.83 4.17 -19.96
N VAL A 348 5.47 5.25 -20.39
CA VAL A 348 6.20 5.32 -21.66
C VAL A 348 7.65 5.69 -21.37
N LEU A 349 8.59 4.92 -21.91
CA LEU A 349 10.00 5.25 -21.83
C LEU A 349 10.33 6.42 -22.75
N PRO A 350 11.20 7.36 -22.35
CA PRO A 350 11.72 8.36 -23.25
C PRO A 350 12.45 7.70 -24.42
N ALA A 351 12.28 8.28 -25.62
CA ALA A 351 12.89 7.79 -26.86
C ALA A 351 14.42 7.88 -26.82
#